data_aba666a2062cd5e810065b41905a5c60
#
_entry.id   aba666a2062cd5e810065b41905a5c60
#
_cell.length_a   1.000
_cell.length_b   1.000
_cell.length_c   1.000
_cell.angle_alpha   90.00
_cell.angle_beta   90.00
_cell.angle_gamma   90.00
#
_symmetry.space_group_name_H-M   'P 1'
#
loop_
_entity.id
_entity.type
_entity.pdbx_description
1 polymer ?
#
loop_
_entity_poly.entity_id
_entity_poly.type
_entity_poly.pdbx_seq_one_letter_code
_entity_poly.pdbx_strand_id
1 'polypeptide(L)'
;DKAIDVIDEAGAAQRILPPSKRKKTITKTEVEEIVAKIARIPPANVSNDDRGKLQTLERDLKSVVFGQDKALEVLAGAVKMARSGLGRGDKPIGSFLFSGPTGVGKTEAAKQLAFIMGIELMRFDMSEYMERHAVSRLIGAPPGYVGFDQGGLLTEAVTKKPHAVLLLDEIEKAHPDIFNVLLQVMDHGTLTDNNGRKA
;
A
#
# COMPACT_ATOMS: atom_id res chain seq x y z
N ASP A 1 20.03 -2.56 -21.09
CA ASP A 1 19.43 -1.23 -21.31
C ASP A 1 18.85 -0.66 -20.02
N LYS A 2 17.86 -1.25 -19.34
CA LYS A 2 17.28 -0.70 -18.09
C LYS A 2 18.28 -0.46 -16.95
N ALA A 3 19.32 -1.29 -16.85
CA ALA A 3 20.36 -1.11 -15.82
C ALA A 3 21.24 0.12 -16.10
N ILE A 4 21.50 0.41 -17.38
CA ILE A 4 22.25 1.58 -17.81
C ILE A 4 21.43 2.83 -17.52
N ASP A 5 20.13 2.84 -17.84
CA ASP A 5 19.21 3.95 -17.57
C ASP A 5 19.18 4.32 -16.08
N VAL A 6 19.16 3.31 -15.19
CA VAL A 6 19.19 3.54 -13.73
C VAL A 6 20.52 4.17 -13.28
N ILE A 7 21.66 3.74 -13.85
CA ILE A 7 22.97 4.30 -13.51
C ILE A 7 23.07 5.75 -14.01
N ASP A 8 22.59 6.02 -15.21
CA ASP A 8 22.56 7.36 -15.78
C ASP A 8 21.65 8.30 -14.99
N GLU A 9 20.49 7.86 -14.58
CA GLU A 9 19.57 8.62 -13.71
C GLU A 9 20.21 8.90 -12.35
N ALA A 10 20.92 7.93 -11.76
CA ALA A 10 21.66 8.13 -10.52
C ALA A 10 22.79 9.17 -10.68
N GLY A 11 23.50 9.13 -11.83
CA GLY A 11 24.51 10.13 -12.18
C GLY A 11 23.92 11.53 -12.37
N ALA A 12 22.79 11.63 -13.07
CA ALA A 12 22.07 12.87 -13.29
C ALA A 12 21.56 13.48 -11.96
N ALA A 13 20.99 12.65 -11.09
CA ALA A 13 20.52 13.07 -9.78
C ALA A 13 21.65 13.68 -8.93
N GLN A 14 22.86 13.10 -8.97
CA GLN A 14 24.02 13.67 -8.27
C GLN A 14 24.49 15.02 -8.87
N ARG A 15 24.36 15.22 -10.18
CA ARG A 15 24.74 16.48 -10.84
C ARG A 15 23.83 17.66 -10.48
N ILE A 16 22.54 17.38 -10.19
CA ILE A 16 21.57 18.41 -9.79
C ILE A 16 21.81 18.91 -8.36
N LEU A 17 22.46 18.10 -7.51
CA LEU A 17 22.76 18.51 -6.14
C LEU A 17 23.78 19.66 -6.09
N PRO A 18 23.70 20.54 -5.06
CA PRO A 18 24.72 21.56 -4.81
C PRO A 18 26.11 20.93 -4.68
N PRO A 19 27.20 21.63 -5.11
CA PRO A 19 28.55 21.06 -5.12
C PRO A 19 29.00 20.47 -3.77
N SER A 20 28.55 21.07 -2.65
CA SER A 20 28.85 20.61 -1.28
C SER A 20 28.21 19.26 -0.91
N LYS A 21 27.18 18.83 -1.62
CA LYS A 21 26.46 17.59 -1.36
C LYS A 21 26.70 16.51 -2.43
N ARG A 22 27.49 16.82 -3.47
CA ARG A 22 27.80 15.87 -4.55
C ARG A 22 28.78 14.81 -4.04
N LYS A 23 28.40 13.55 -4.23
CA LYS A 23 29.31 12.42 -3.99
C LYS A 23 30.13 12.16 -5.25
N LYS A 24 31.43 11.89 -5.08
CA LYS A 24 32.32 11.55 -6.21
C LYS A 24 32.09 10.15 -6.76
N THR A 25 31.50 9.26 -5.96
CA THR A 25 31.25 7.87 -6.30
C THR A 25 29.79 7.56 -6.01
N ILE A 26 29.10 6.95 -6.96
CA ILE A 26 27.74 6.43 -6.79
C ILE A 26 27.88 5.05 -6.17
N THR A 27 27.30 4.86 -4.99
CA THR A 27 27.30 3.58 -4.28
C THR A 27 25.98 2.84 -4.49
N LYS A 28 25.91 1.62 -3.96
CA LYS A 28 24.69 0.81 -3.99
C LYS A 28 23.47 1.56 -3.43
N THR A 29 23.67 2.37 -2.39
CA THR A 29 22.58 3.11 -1.74
C THR A 29 21.95 4.14 -2.68
N GLU A 30 22.74 4.90 -3.43
CA GLU A 30 22.21 5.87 -4.40
C GLU A 30 21.44 5.19 -5.54
N VAL A 31 21.92 4.03 -5.99
CA VAL A 31 21.23 3.24 -7.00
C VAL A 31 19.90 2.70 -6.45
N GLU A 32 19.89 2.19 -5.21
CA GLU A 32 18.68 1.72 -4.52
C GLU A 32 17.64 2.84 -4.37
N GLU A 33 18.07 4.06 -4.02
CA GLU A 33 17.18 5.23 -3.94
C GLU A 33 16.53 5.56 -5.28
N ILE A 34 17.28 5.50 -6.37
CA ILE A 34 16.76 5.77 -7.72
C ILE A 34 15.80 4.65 -8.16
N VAL A 35 16.15 3.39 -7.93
CA VAL A 35 15.26 2.25 -8.22
C VAL A 35 13.96 2.38 -7.43
N ALA A 36 14.06 2.73 -6.14
CA ALA A 36 12.90 2.96 -5.28
C ALA A 36 12.00 4.08 -5.85
N LYS A 37 12.61 5.18 -6.31
CA LYS A 37 11.88 6.31 -6.90
C LYS A 37 11.19 5.93 -8.23
N ILE A 38 11.90 5.24 -9.12
CA ILE A 38 11.36 4.79 -10.41
C ILE A 38 10.22 3.79 -10.21
N ALA A 39 10.44 2.81 -9.31
CA ALA A 39 9.48 1.77 -9.01
C ALA A 39 8.36 2.23 -8.06
N ARG A 40 8.43 3.45 -7.54
CA ARG A 40 7.53 3.99 -6.51
C ARG A 40 7.45 3.11 -5.26
N ILE A 41 8.57 2.46 -4.92
CA ILE A 41 8.72 1.61 -3.75
C ILE A 41 9.38 2.44 -2.65
N PRO A 42 8.98 2.35 -1.37
CA PRO A 42 9.73 2.97 -0.28
C PRO A 42 11.19 2.50 -0.28
N PRO A 43 12.18 3.39 -0.12
CA PRO A 43 13.61 3.03 -0.16
C PRO A 43 13.99 1.91 0.81
N ALA A 44 13.32 1.84 1.96
CA ALA A 44 13.50 0.79 2.95
C ALA A 44 13.20 -0.63 2.43
N ASN A 45 12.39 -0.77 1.38
CA ASN A 45 12.02 -2.06 0.80
C ASN A 45 13.03 -2.58 -0.23
N VAL A 46 14.01 -1.77 -0.60
CA VAL A 46 15.09 -2.15 -1.54
C VAL A 46 16.33 -2.64 -0.80
N SER A 47 16.45 -2.34 0.49
CA SER A 47 17.59 -2.73 1.33
C SER A 47 17.36 -4.05 2.09
N ASN A 48 18.46 -4.69 2.53
CA ASN A 48 18.46 -5.91 3.36
C ASN A 48 17.80 -5.72 4.75
N ASP A 49 17.39 -4.49 5.11
CA ASP A 49 16.75 -4.13 6.37
C ASP A 49 15.33 -4.71 6.52
N ASP A 50 14.70 -5.06 5.41
CA ASP A 50 13.35 -5.64 5.37
C ASP A 50 13.29 -7.03 6.07
N ARG A 51 14.37 -7.81 6.00
CA ARG A 51 14.46 -9.10 6.71
C ARG A 51 14.41 -8.95 8.24
N GLY A 52 15.10 -7.95 8.76
CA GLY A 52 15.09 -7.65 10.20
C GLY A 52 13.69 -7.30 10.69
N LYS A 53 13.01 -6.40 9.98
CA LYS A 53 11.64 -5.97 10.29
C LYS A 53 10.65 -7.12 10.24
N LEU A 54 10.76 -7.99 9.25
CA LEU A 54 9.88 -9.16 9.12
C LEU A 54 10.10 -10.18 10.25
N GLN A 55 11.35 -10.37 10.70
CA GLN A 55 11.63 -11.27 11.82
C GLN A 55 10.98 -10.80 13.13
N THR A 56 11.03 -9.50 13.40
CA THR A 56 10.51 -8.91 14.65
C THR A 56 9.04 -8.49 14.57
N LEU A 57 8.43 -8.48 13.37
CA LEU A 57 7.10 -7.96 13.09
C LEU A 57 6.04 -8.40 14.10
N GLU A 58 5.97 -9.69 14.38
CA GLU A 58 4.98 -10.24 15.31
C GLU A 58 5.19 -9.73 16.73
N ARG A 59 6.42 -9.76 17.23
CA ARG A 59 6.78 -9.24 18.54
C ARG A 59 6.47 -7.77 18.66
N ASP A 60 6.82 -7.00 17.65
CA ASP A 60 6.67 -5.56 17.66
C ASP A 60 5.18 -5.15 17.58
N LEU A 61 4.35 -5.87 16.81
CA LEU A 61 2.90 -5.72 16.82
C LEU A 61 2.30 -6.06 18.20
N LYS A 62 2.69 -7.18 18.80
CA LYS A 62 2.20 -7.60 20.14
C LYS A 62 2.62 -6.65 21.25
N SER A 63 3.71 -5.91 21.08
CA SER A 63 4.16 -4.91 22.06
C SER A 63 3.28 -3.65 22.13
N VAL A 64 2.50 -3.39 21.09
CA VAL A 64 1.66 -2.18 20.97
C VAL A 64 0.17 -2.48 20.99
N VAL A 65 -0.26 -3.60 20.40
CA VAL A 65 -1.67 -4.03 20.36
C VAL A 65 -1.86 -5.21 21.30
N PHE A 66 -2.50 -4.96 22.44
CA PHE A 66 -2.66 -5.94 23.51
C PHE A 66 -3.93 -6.79 23.34
N GLY A 67 -3.85 -8.06 23.77
CA GLY A 67 -5.00 -8.97 23.84
C GLY A 67 -5.49 -9.47 22.47
N GLN A 68 -4.70 -9.31 21.40
CA GLN A 68 -5.01 -9.75 20.03
C GLN A 68 -3.94 -10.70 19.47
N ASP A 69 -3.22 -11.40 20.32
CA ASP A 69 -2.04 -12.20 19.98
C ASP A 69 -2.28 -13.12 18.79
N LYS A 70 -3.39 -13.87 18.79
CA LYS A 70 -3.73 -14.80 17.72
C LYS A 70 -3.97 -14.10 16.37
N ALA A 71 -4.66 -12.97 16.37
CA ALA A 71 -4.92 -12.20 15.16
C ALA A 71 -3.62 -11.60 14.59
N LEU A 72 -2.76 -11.09 15.47
CA LEU A 72 -1.47 -10.50 15.10
C LEU A 72 -0.48 -11.57 14.59
N GLU A 73 -0.50 -12.76 15.16
CA GLU A 73 0.29 -13.91 14.71
C GLU A 73 -0.10 -14.32 13.26
N VAL A 74 -1.40 -14.47 13.00
CA VAL A 74 -1.91 -14.77 11.66
C VAL A 74 -1.54 -13.68 10.66
N LEU A 75 -1.71 -12.40 11.03
CA LEU A 75 -1.34 -11.27 10.20
C LEU A 75 0.15 -11.26 9.87
N ALA A 76 1.00 -11.36 10.90
CA ALA A 76 2.44 -11.37 10.73
C ALA A 76 2.92 -12.58 9.90
N GLY A 77 2.34 -13.75 10.12
CA GLY A 77 2.61 -14.97 9.36
C GLY A 77 2.29 -14.82 7.88
N ALA A 78 1.14 -14.25 7.55
CA ALA A 78 0.74 -14.02 6.16
C ALA A 78 1.65 -13.00 5.45
N VAL A 79 2.02 -11.91 6.13
CA VAL A 79 2.96 -10.91 5.60
C VAL A 79 4.34 -11.53 5.37
N LYS A 80 4.85 -12.32 6.31
CA LYS A 80 6.12 -13.04 6.17
C LYS A 80 6.10 -14.01 4.98
N MET A 81 5.02 -14.79 4.83
CA MET A 81 4.86 -15.73 3.73
C MET A 81 4.85 -15.02 2.37
N ALA A 82 4.07 -13.96 2.24
CA ALA A 82 3.97 -13.21 0.98
C ALA A 82 5.32 -12.56 0.60
N ARG A 83 6.07 -12.04 1.58
CA ARG A 83 7.38 -11.42 1.35
C ARG A 83 8.51 -12.44 1.14
N SER A 84 8.30 -13.71 1.46
CA SER A 84 9.29 -14.78 1.17
C SER A 84 9.37 -15.18 -0.31
N GLY A 85 8.57 -14.56 -1.18
CA GLY A 85 8.51 -14.87 -2.61
C GLY A 85 7.59 -16.04 -2.97
N LEU A 86 6.87 -16.60 -1.98
CA LEU A 86 5.89 -17.67 -2.22
C LEU A 86 4.52 -17.13 -2.64
N GLY A 87 4.32 -15.81 -2.57
CA GLY A 87 3.10 -15.14 -3.03
C GLY A 87 3.06 -14.98 -4.55
N ARG A 88 1.86 -14.89 -5.12
CA ARG A 88 1.67 -14.48 -6.52
C ARG A 88 1.91 -12.96 -6.61
N GLY A 89 2.85 -12.55 -7.47
CA GLY A 89 3.29 -11.15 -7.57
C GLY A 89 2.25 -10.16 -8.10
N ASP A 90 1.16 -10.67 -8.64
CA ASP A 90 0.03 -9.91 -9.22
C ASP A 90 -1.15 -9.74 -8.27
N LYS A 91 -1.06 -10.25 -7.04
CA LYS A 91 -2.12 -10.14 -6.02
C LYS A 91 -1.66 -9.34 -4.81
N PRO A 92 -2.60 -8.76 -4.03
CA PRO A 92 -2.27 -8.18 -2.74
C PRO A 92 -1.54 -9.19 -1.84
N ILE A 93 -0.66 -8.69 -0.98
CA ILE A 93 0.07 -9.51 0.00
C ILE A 93 -0.90 -10.33 0.86
N GLY A 94 -2.05 -9.76 1.19
CA GLY A 94 -3.13 -10.40 1.89
C GLY A 94 -4.32 -9.47 2.02
N SER A 95 -5.51 -10.06 2.10
CA SER A 95 -6.75 -9.37 2.44
C SER A 95 -7.24 -9.93 3.75
N PHE A 96 -7.44 -9.06 4.75
CA PHE A 96 -7.76 -9.44 6.12
C PHE A 96 -9.05 -8.76 6.55
N LEU A 97 -9.97 -9.54 7.10
CA LEU A 97 -11.18 -9.03 7.72
C LEU A 97 -11.03 -9.10 9.23
N PHE A 98 -10.98 -7.93 9.88
CA PHE A 98 -10.99 -7.82 11.33
C PHE A 98 -12.41 -7.61 11.82
N SER A 99 -13.00 -8.58 12.46
CA SER A 99 -14.33 -8.49 13.09
C SER A 99 -14.21 -8.51 14.61
N GLY A 100 -15.12 -7.81 15.29
CA GLY A 100 -15.15 -7.75 16.75
C GLY A 100 -15.68 -6.41 17.26
N PRO A 101 -15.91 -6.28 18.58
CA PRO A 101 -16.46 -5.07 19.19
C PRO A 101 -15.56 -3.86 18.99
N THR A 102 -16.12 -2.68 19.22
CA THR A 102 -15.38 -1.42 19.15
C THR A 102 -14.31 -1.36 20.25
N GLY A 103 -13.16 -0.73 19.95
CA GLY A 103 -12.12 -0.50 20.94
C GLY A 103 -11.12 -1.65 21.15
N VAL A 104 -11.28 -2.80 20.48
CA VAL A 104 -10.38 -3.96 20.65
C VAL A 104 -9.06 -3.88 19.85
N GLY A 105 -8.79 -2.77 19.18
CA GLY A 105 -7.52 -2.55 18.49
C GLY A 105 -7.49 -2.89 16.98
N LYS A 106 -8.63 -3.13 16.33
CA LYS A 106 -8.68 -3.49 14.89
C LYS A 106 -7.96 -2.47 14.00
N THR A 107 -8.35 -1.21 14.10
CA THR A 107 -7.76 -0.09 13.33
C THR A 107 -6.30 0.13 13.73
N GLU A 108 -5.97 -0.04 15.02
CA GLU A 108 -4.62 0.13 15.52
C GLU A 108 -3.66 -0.93 14.97
N ALA A 109 -4.10 -2.18 14.83
CA ALA A 109 -3.29 -3.25 14.22
C ALA A 109 -2.86 -2.88 12.78
N ALA A 110 -3.77 -2.32 11.98
CA ALA A 110 -3.46 -1.87 10.61
C ALA A 110 -2.48 -0.68 10.61
N LYS A 111 -2.65 0.29 11.51
CA LYS A 111 -1.73 1.44 11.66
C LYS A 111 -0.33 0.99 12.05
N GLN A 112 -0.23 0.12 13.03
CA GLN A 112 1.05 -0.39 13.51
C GLN A 112 1.75 -1.26 12.48
N LEU A 113 1.00 -2.08 11.72
CA LEU A 113 1.55 -2.81 10.59
C LEU A 113 2.21 -1.86 9.57
N ALA A 114 1.50 -0.81 9.15
CA ALA A 114 2.01 0.17 8.21
C ALA A 114 3.27 0.87 8.76
N PHE A 115 3.23 1.28 10.04
CA PHE A 115 4.34 1.94 10.71
C PHE A 115 5.60 1.06 10.79
N ILE A 116 5.47 -0.17 11.28
CA ILE A 116 6.59 -1.11 11.44
C ILE A 116 7.20 -1.48 10.08
N MET A 117 6.35 -1.69 9.07
CA MET A 117 6.79 -1.99 7.73
C MET A 117 7.38 -0.77 6.99
N GLY A 118 7.19 0.45 7.51
CA GLY A 118 7.63 1.68 6.87
C GLY A 118 6.92 1.98 5.56
N ILE A 119 5.66 1.57 5.44
CA ILE A 119 4.78 1.82 4.29
C ILE A 119 3.62 2.72 4.69
N GLU A 120 2.96 3.33 3.72
CA GLU A 120 1.87 4.25 3.99
C GLU A 120 0.59 3.53 4.39
N LEU A 121 -0.18 4.14 5.28
CA LEU A 121 -1.55 3.76 5.59
C LEU A 121 -2.52 4.64 4.81
N MET A 122 -3.31 4.02 3.94
CA MET A 122 -4.45 4.65 3.28
C MET A 122 -5.72 4.22 4.01
N ARG A 123 -6.36 5.15 4.69
CA ARG A 123 -7.61 4.88 5.42
C ARG A 123 -8.78 5.51 4.70
N PHE A 124 -9.80 4.70 4.44
CA PHE A 124 -11.10 5.13 3.96
C PHE A 124 -12.16 4.72 4.99
N ASP A 125 -12.91 5.68 5.48
CA ASP A 125 -14.03 5.44 6.38
C ASP A 125 -15.27 5.13 5.54
N MET A 126 -15.76 3.90 5.61
CA MET A 126 -16.86 3.45 4.77
C MET A 126 -18.20 4.05 5.18
N SER A 127 -18.31 4.68 6.34
CA SER A 127 -19.47 5.45 6.71
C SER A 127 -19.74 6.66 5.79
N GLU A 128 -18.69 7.17 5.13
CA GLU A 128 -18.82 8.23 4.12
C GLU A 128 -19.32 7.72 2.76
N TYR A 129 -19.37 6.39 2.57
CA TYR A 129 -19.71 5.73 1.31
C TYR A 129 -20.94 4.83 1.43
N MET A 130 -21.91 5.22 2.27
CA MET A 130 -23.19 4.52 2.43
C MET A 130 -24.12 4.73 1.23
N GLU A 131 -24.02 5.88 0.58
CA GLU A 131 -24.89 6.26 -0.52
C GLU A 131 -24.25 5.97 -1.88
N ARG A 132 -25.06 5.60 -2.86
CA ARG A 132 -24.58 5.23 -4.20
C ARG A 132 -23.75 6.32 -4.89
N HIS A 133 -24.11 7.59 -4.68
CA HIS A 133 -23.33 8.69 -5.26
C HIS A 133 -21.95 8.85 -4.63
N ALA A 134 -21.80 8.48 -3.37
CA ALA A 134 -20.50 8.49 -2.71
C ALA A 134 -19.59 7.36 -3.22
N VAL A 135 -20.15 6.21 -3.61
CA VAL A 135 -19.39 5.14 -4.28
C VAL A 135 -18.74 5.63 -5.57
N SER A 136 -19.46 6.45 -6.36
CA SER A 136 -18.91 7.04 -7.58
C SER A 136 -17.69 7.95 -7.32
N ARG A 137 -17.59 8.56 -6.16
CA ARG A 137 -16.38 9.32 -5.76
C ARG A 137 -15.20 8.39 -5.47
N LEU A 138 -15.46 7.21 -4.92
CA LEU A 138 -14.43 6.25 -4.56
C LEU A 138 -13.81 5.59 -5.79
N ILE A 139 -14.64 5.18 -6.75
CA ILE A 139 -14.24 4.39 -7.94
C ILE A 139 -14.38 5.13 -9.27
N GLY A 140 -14.69 6.42 -9.25
CA GLY A 140 -14.95 7.23 -10.43
C GLY A 140 -16.42 7.24 -10.84
N ALA A 141 -16.87 8.35 -11.43
CA ALA A 141 -18.22 8.46 -11.98
C ALA A 141 -18.32 7.76 -13.34
N PRO A 142 -19.46 7.12 -13.65
CA PRO A 142 -19.69 6.56 -14.99
C PRO A 142 -19.73 7.65 -16.08
N PRO A 143 -19.46 7.30 -17.33
CA PRO A 143 -19.60 8.23 -18.46
C PRO A 143 -20.96 8.92 -18.49
N GLY A 144 -20.96 10.23 -18.68
CA GLY A 144 -22.19 11.05 -18.73
C GLY A 144 -22.66 11.62 -17.39
N TYR A 145 -22.00 11.31 -16.29
CA TYR A 145 -22.28 11.91 -14.97
C TYR A 145 -21.30 13.06 -14.67
N VAL A 146 -21.76 14.00 -13.84
CA VAL A 146 -20.90 15.11 -13.38
C VAL A 146 -19.73 14.56 -12.60
N GLY A 147 -18.50 14.99 -12.96
CA GLY A 147 -17.26 14.50 -12.35
C GLY A 147 -16.65 13.25 -13.03
N PHE A 148 -17.13 12.85 -14.22
CA PHE A 148 -16.55 11.74 -14.97
C PHE A 148 -15.05 11.90 -15.26
N ASP A 149 -14.59 13.14 -15.51
CA ASP A 149 -13.16 13.42 -15.76
C ASP A 149 -12.28 13.22 -14.51
N GLN A 150 -12.88 13.15 -13.34
CA GLN A 150 -12.17 12.88 -12.08
C GLN A 150 -12.04 11.37 -11.89
N GLY A 151 -10.82 10.89 -11.72
CA GLY A 151 -10.55 9.49 -11.36
C GLY A 151 -11.14 9.13 -10.01
N GLY A 152 -11.29 7.85 -9.73
CA GLY A 152 -11.71 7.38 -8.42
C GLY A 152 -10.66 7.69 -7.34
N LEU A 153 -11.11 8.15 -6.18
CA LEU A 153 -10.20 8.46 -5.05
C LEU A 153 -9.34 7.25 -4.66
N LEU A 154 -9.91 6.06 -4.71
CA LEU A 154 -9.21 4.82 -4.37
C LEU A 154 -8.15 4.47 -5.41
N THR A 155 -8.50 4.50 -6.71
CA THR A 155 -7.57 4.22 -7.80
C THR A 155 -6.44 5.23 -7.85
N GLU A 156 -6.73 6.51 -7.65
CA GLU A 156 -5.69 7.54 -7.59
C GLU A 156 -4.75 7.36 -6.40
N ALA A 157 -5.29 7.05 -5.22
CA ALA A 157 -4.48 6.84 -4.02
C ALA A 157 -3.53 5.65 -4.21
N VAL A 158 -4.04 4.50 -4.68
CA VAL A 158 -3.25 3.29 -4.93
C VAL A 158 -2.21 3.50 -6.04
N THR A 159 -2.59 4.19 -7.13
CA THR A 159 -1.63 4.49 -8.22
C THR A 159 -0.49 5.41 -7.76
N LYS A 160 -0.79 6.37 -6.88
CA LYS A 160 0.24 7.25 -6.31
C LYS A 160 1.17 6.50 -5.36
N LYS A 161 0.65 5.53 -4.60
CA LYS A 161 1.38 4.80 -3.54
C LYS A 161 1.04 3.30 -3.61
N PRO A 162 1.63 2.56 -4.55
CA PRO A 162 1.29 1.16 -4.80
C PRO A 162 1.70 0.22 -3.66
N HIS A 163 2.64 0.64 -2.80
CA HIS A 163 3.05 -0.12 -1.62
C HIS A 163 2.49 0.54 -0.36
N ALA A 164 1.29 0.14 0.02
CA ALA A 164 0.59 0.70 1.17
C ALA A 164 -0.27 -0.35 1.88
N VAL A 165 -0.68 -0.05 3.09
CA VAL A 165 -1.77 -0.74 3.78
C VAL A 165 -3.06 0.02 3.46
N LEU A 166 -3.98 -0.63 2.77
CA LEU A 166 -5.33 -0.11 2.53
C LEU A 166 -6.23 -0.56 3.67
N LEU A 167 -6.73 0.38 4.44
CA LEU A 167 -7.68 0.16 5.53
C LEU A 167 -9.06 0.71 5.13
N LEU A 168 -10.03 -0.18 5.03
CA LEU A 168 -11.44 0.14 4.85
C LEU A 168 -12.12 0.01 6.21
N ASP A 169 -12.27 1.11 6.91
CA ASP A 169 -12.82 1.13 8.26
C ASP A 169 -14.35 1.13 8.20
N GLU A 170 -14.99 0.46 9.16
CA GLU A 170 -16.46 0.33 9.25
C GLU A 170 -17.11 -0.22 7.96
N ILE A 171 -16.51 -1.26 7.40
CA ILE A 171 -16.91 -1.85 6.11
C ILE A 171 -18.39 -2.28 6.07
N GLU A 172 -18.98 -2.60 7.20
CA GLU A 172 -20.40 -2.97 7.34
C GLU A 172 -21.36 -1.83 6.98
N LYS A 173 -20.89 -0.57 6.99
CA LYS A 173 -21.68 0.61 6.62
C LYS A 173 -21.60 0.93 5.13
N ALA A 174 -20.69 0.27 4.40
CA ALA A 174 -20.49 0.53 2.98
C ALA A 174 -21.71 0.18 2.14
N HIS A 175 -21.94 0.94 1.07
CA HIS A 175 -22.91 0.58 0.05
C HIS A 175 -22.56 -0.80 -0.57
N PRO A 176 -23.55 -1.66 -0.89
CA PRO A 176 -23.30 -2.99 -1.45
C PRO A 176 -22.40 -3.01 -2.71
N ASP A 177 -22.44 -1.99 -3.55
CA ASP A 177 -21.61 -1.90 -4.75
C ASP A 177 -20.10 -1.88 -4.43
N ILE A 178 -19.70 -1.43 -3.24
CA ILE A 178 -18.30 -1.45 -2.80
C ILE A 178 -17.78 -2.87 -2.64
N PHE A 179 -18.62 -3.80 -2.18
CA PHE A 179 -18.21 -5.21 -2.04
C PHE A 179 -17.83 -5.84 -3.38
N ASN A 180 -18.53 -5.49 -4.48
CA ASN A 180 -18.18 -5.95 -5.82
C ASN A 180 -16.81 -5.45 -6.26
N VAL A 181 -16.47 -4.21 -5.93
CA VAL A 181 -15.16 -3.61 -6.19
C VAL A 181 -14.08 -4.35 -5.40
N LEU A 182 -14.34 -4.62 -4.13
CA LEU A 182 -13.39 -5.34 -3.27
C LEU A 182 -13.14 -6.77 -3.74
N LEU A 183 -14.17 -7.48 -4.19
CA LEU A 183 -14.02 -8.82 -4.77
C LEU A 183 -13.08 -8.79 -5.99
N GLN A 184 -13.23 -7.80 -6.87
CA GLN A 184 -12.33 -7.63 -8.01
C GLN A 184 -10.86 -7.45 -7.56
N VAL A 185 -10.63 -6.61 -6.55
CA VAL A 185 -9.27 -6.38 -6.01
C VAL A 185 -8.69 -7.65 -5.39
N MET A 186 -9.50 -8.38 -4.62
CA MET A 186 -9.06 -9.61 -3.95
C MET A 186 -8.75 -10.74 -4.93
N ASP A 187 -9.52 -10.85 -6.01
CA ASP A 187 -9.36 -11.93 -6.98
C ASP A 187 -8.27 -11.64 -8.01
N HIS A 188 -8.19 -10.41 -8.50
CA HIS A 188 -7.34 -10.05 -9.63
C HIS A 188 -6.16 -9.17 -9.23
N GLY A 189 -6.12 -8.65 -7.99
CA GLY A 189 -5.07 -7.74 -7.53
C GLY A 189 -5.06 -6.39 -8.24
N THR A 190 -6.08 -6.10 -9.03
CA THR A 190 -6.19 -4.87 -9.80
C THR A 190 -7.57 -4.27 -9.64
N LEU A 191 -7.62 -2.95 -9.62
CA LEU A 191 -8.86 -2.19 -9.65
C LEU A 191 -8.89 -1.36 -10.93
N THR A 192 -9.96 -1.51 -11.70
CA THR A 192 -10.21 -0.65 -12.86
C THR A 192 -11.32 0.32 -12.48
N ASP A 193 -11.04 1.63 -12.56
CA ASP A 193 -12.06 2.65 -12.36
C ASP A 193 -13.01 2.76 -13.56
N ASN A 194 -14.08 3.53 -13.40
CA ASN A 194 -15.05 3.74 -14.48
C ASN A 194 -14.47 4.51 -15.69
N ASN A 195 -13.28 5.09 -15.56
CA ASN A 195 -12.55 5.76 -16.63
C ASN A 195 -11.55 4.82 -17.35
N GLY A 196 -11.52 3.54 -16.99
CA GLY A 196 -10.63 2.53 -17.54
C GLY A 196 -9.19 2.61 -17.00
N ARG A 197 -8.92 3.41 -15.96
CA ARG A 197 -7.62 3.46 -15.30
C ARG A 197 -7.47 2.23 -14.42
N LYS A 198 -6.33 1.55 -14.57
CA LYS A 198 -5.98 0.39 -13.73
C LYS A 198 -5.03 0.82 -12.60
N ALA A 199 -5.32 0.36 -11.39
CA ALA A 199 -4.50 0.48 -10.20
C ALA A 199 -4.21 -0.91 -9.62
#